data_aa0ccd68ae65016e361c1ccc0a047a77
#
_entry.id   aa0ccd68ae65016e361c1ccc0a047a77
#
_cell.length_a   1.000
_cell.length_b   1.000
_cell.length_c   1.000
_cell.angle_alpha   90.00
_cell.angle_beta   90.00
_cell.angle_gamma   90.00
#
_symmetry.space_group_name_H-M   'P 1'
#
loop_
_entity.id
_entity.type
_entity.pdbx_description
1 polymer ?
#
loop_
_entity_poly.entity_id
_entity_poly.type
_entity_poly.pdbx_seq_one_letter_code
_entity_poly.pdbx_strand_id
1 'polypeptide(L)'
;MKLKSLLVSLGLLAGAAAVQAEEPLKVGFIYVGPVGDLGWSYEHDMGRKGLEEYFGDKIKTTFVENVPEGADAERVITQLAKAGNDLIFTTSFGFMNPTVKVAKRFPNVKFEHATGYKLDKNLGTYVLRTYEGRYISGVAAGMMTKTNTIGYIGSFPIPEVIRDINAAYMGAKSVNPDVKMKIVWANTWYDPGKETDAANALMDQGVDVMLQHTDSPAPLIAAEKRGLRAIGQASDQSKFAPNAHIFSVRDNWTPYYIKEVQAVMDGTWKSQDFWGGFHDDMLTLASINPNLPTEVRAKIDATHDAIKSGAFKPFTGPIKDNKGNIAVPADHSLTDVELAQVNWYVEGITDEIPR
;
A
#
# COMPACT_ATOMS: atom_id res chain seq x y z
N MET A 1 -30.88 89.72 3.99
CA MET A 1 -29.93 88.78 4.57
C MET A 1 -30.30 87.36 4.14
N LYS A 2 -29.52 86.72 3.24
CA LYS A 2 -29.82 85.35 2.68
C LYS A 2 -28.84 84.39 3.31
N LEU A 3 -29.35 83.42 4.10
CA LEU A 3 -28.60 82.31 4.68
C LEU A 3 -28.39 81.26 3.62
N LYS A 4 -27.14 80.93 3.33
CA LYS A 4 -26.78 79.79 2.42
C LYS A 4 -26.52 78.53 3.28
N SER A 5 -27.37 77.56 3.08
CA SER A 5 -27.19 76.19 3.64
C SER A 5 -26.10 75.44 2.86
N LEU A 6 -25.07 75.00 3.56
CA LEU A 6 -24.01 74.13 3.02
C LEU A 6 -24.36 72.67 3.35
N LEU A 7 -24.74 71.87 2.32
CA LEU A 7 -24.93 70.42 2.43
C LEU A 7 -23.57 69.76 2.24
N VAL A 8 -23.06 69.12 3.29
CA VAL A 8 -21.90 68.26 3.23
C VAL A 8 -22.42 66.81 2.95
N SER A 9 -22.20 66.34 1.75
CA SER A 9 -22.48 64.94 1.38
C SER A 9 -21.31 64.06 1.80
N LEU A 10 -21.52 63.27 2.85
CA LEU A 10 -20.57 62.21 3.28
C LEU A 10 -20.74 60.99 2.39
N GLY A 11 -19.85 60.79 1.41
CA GLY A 11 -19.79 59.61 0.59
C GLY A 11 -19.20 58.45 1.37
N LEU A 12 -20.04 57.44 1.72
CA LEU A 12 -19.56 56.14 2.19
C LEU A 12 -18.97 55.35 0.99
N LEU A 13 -17.64 55.34 0.93
CA LEU A 13 -16.91 54.36 0.12
C LEU A 13 -16.99 52.98 0.83
N ALA A 14 -17.97 52.15 0.47
CA ALA A 14 -17.99 50.77 0.82
C ALA A 14 -16.91 50.07 -0.06
N GLY A 15 -15.71 49.86 0.50
CA GLY A 15 -14.69 49.05 -0.09
C GLY A 15 -15.16 47.58 -0.05
N ALA A 16 -15.65 47.06 -1.18
CA ALA A 16 -15.80 45.62 -1.37
C ALA A 16 -14.38 45.04 -1.39
N ALA A 17 -13.95 44.47 -0.27
CA ALA A 17 -12.80 43.59 -0.26
C ALA A 17 -13.17 42.38 -1.18
N ALA A 18 -12.62 42.38 -2.38
CA ALA A 18 -12.66 41.19 -3.22
C ALA A 18 -11.98 40.08 -2.41
N VAL A 19 -12.73 39.10 -1.93
CA VAL A 19 -12.17 37.86 -1.41
C VAL A 19 -11.48 37.22 -2.62
N GLN A 20 -10.17 37.36 -2.69
CA GLN A 20 -9.35 36.70 -3.68
C GLN A 20 -9.47 35.22 -3.36
N ALA A 21 -10.14 34.45 -4.22
CA ALA A 21 -10.21 33.00 -4.08
C ALA A 21 -8.77 32.48 -4.03
N GLU A 22 -8.41 31.79 -2.97
CA GLU A 22 -7.11 31.12 -2.88
C GLU A 22 -6.98 30.17 -4.08
N GLU A 23 -5.83 30.22 -4.77
CA GLU A 23 -5.53 29.26 -5.83
C GLU A 23 -5.56 27.84 -5.25
N PRO A 24 -6.20 26.87 -5.93
CA PRO A 24 -6.27 25.49 -5.43
C PRO A 24 -4.87 24.89 -5.31
N LEU A 25 -4.64 24.15 -4.22
CA LEU A 25 -3.40 23.41 -4.02
C LEU A 25 -3.26 22.35 -5.13
N LYS A 26 -2.11 22.31 -5.80
CA LYS A 26 -1.85 21.39 -6.89
C LYS A 26 -1.13 20.13 -6.38
N VAL A 27 -1.74 18.97 -6.60
CA VAL A 27 -1.23 17.69 -6.11
C VAL A 27 -0.96 16.76 -7.29
N GLY A 28 0.29 16.34 -7.46
CA GLY A 28 0.72 15.44 -8.51
C GLY A 28 0.88 14.00 -8.03
N PHE A 29 0.55 13.04 -8.90
CA PHE A 29 0.74 11.61 -8.64
C PHE A 29 1.49 10.95 -9.79
N ILE A 30 2.35 9.98 -9.47
CA ILE A 30 3.04 9.16 -10.46
C ILE A 30 2.86 7.68 -10.08
N TYR A 31 2.34 6.89 -11.01
CA TYR A 31 2.04 5.47 -10.83
C TYR A 31 2.93 4.60 -11.72
N VAL A 32 3.40 3.48 -11.17
CA VAL A 32 4.26 2.52 -11.89
C VAL A 32 3.48 1.69 -12.90
N GLY A 33 2.23 1.35 -12.58
CA GLY A 33 1.31 0.61 -13.44
C GLY A 33 0.13 1.45 -13.91
N PRO A 34 -0.79 0.85 -14.68
CA PRO A 34 -2.03 1.49 -15.10
C PRO A 34 -3.01 1.61 -13.93
N VAL A 35 -3.83 2.65 -13.91
CA VAL A 35 -4.92 2.79 -12.92
C VAL A 35 -5.99 1.69 -13.05
N GLY A 36 -5.93 0.90 -14.11
CA GLY A 36 -6.80 -0.25 -14.34
C GLY A 36 -6.19 -1.59 -13.94
N ASP A 37 -5.05 -1.62 -13.22
CA ASP A 37 -4.39 -2.86 -12.76
C ASP A 37 -5.23 -3.65 -11.74
N LEU A 38 -6.14 -2.96 -11.05
CA LEU A 38 -6.99 -3.49 -9.98
C LEU A 38 -6.18 -3.93 -8.75
N GLY A 39 -5.00 -3.36 -8.59
CA GLY A 39 -4.07 -3.59 -7.51
C GLY A 39 -3.52 -2.28 -6.96
N TRP A 40 -2.19 -2.17 -6.90
CA TRP A 40 -1.46 -1.06 -6.30
C TRP A 40 -1.77 0.30 -6.92
N SER A 41 -1.59 0.47 -8.24
CA SER A 41 -1.83 1.76 -8.92
C SER A 41 -3.30 2.15 -8.87
N TYR A 42 -4.22 1.18 -8.95
CA TYR A 42 -5.65 1.39 -8.80
C TYR A 42 -5.99 1.99 -7.43
N GLU A 43 -5.51 1.41 -6.32
CA GLU A 43 -5.83 1.90 -4.97
C GLU A 43 -5.17 3.25 -4.68
N HIS A 44 -4.00 3.54 -5.23
CA HIS A 44 -3.43 4.89 -5.18
C HIS A 44 -4.30 5.92 -5.90
N ASP A 45 -4.87 5.57 -7.07
CA ASP A 45 -5.80 6.44 -7.79
C ASP A 45 -7.15 6.58 -7.07
N MET A 46 -7.61 5.53 -6.38
CA MET A 46 -8.78 5.64 -5.50
C MET A 46 -8.51 6.59 -4.34
N GLY A 47 -7.31 6.56 -3.76
CA GLY A 47 -6.87 7.54 -2.76
C GLY A 47 -6.87 8.98 -3.30
N ARG A 48 -6.37 9.19 -4.54
CA ARG A 48 -6.42 10.48 -5.22
C ARG A 48 -7.85 10.97 -5.43
N LYS A 49 -8.76 10.08 -5.87
CA LYS A 49 -10.19 10.40 -6.02
C LYS A 49 -10.84 10.73 -4.68
N GLY A 50 -10.46 10.03 -3.61
CA GLY A 50 -10.90 10.36 -2.26
C GLY A 50 -10.45 11.76 -1.81
N LEU A 51 -9.27 12.24 -2.24
CA LEU A 51 -8.86 13.63 -2.03
C LEU A 51 -9.79 14.61 -2.76
N GLU A 52 -10.09 14.35 -4.04
CA GLU A 52 -10.98 15.22 -4.84
C GLU A 52 -12.37 15.29 -4.21
N GLU A 53 -12.90 14.16 -3.71
CA GLU A 53 -14.17 14.11 -3.02
C GLU A 53 -14.15 14.92 -1.70
N TYR A 54 -13.07 14.80 -0.92
CA TYR A 54 -12.94 15.43 0.39
C TYR A 54 -12.71 16.94 0.31
N PHE A 55 -11.80 17.39 -0.56
CA PHE A 55 -11.38 18.79 -0.63
C PHE A 55 -12.15 19.62 -1.68
N GLY A 56 -12.76 18.98 -2.68
CA GLY A 56 -13.46 19.67 -3.76
C GLY A 56 -12.57 20.66 -4.50
N ASP A 57 -13.06 21.87 -4.71
CA ASP A 57 -12.37 22.93 -5.46
C ASP A 57 -11.12 23.52 -4.77
N LYS A 58 -10.84 23.10 -3.52
CA LYS A 58 -9.63 23.55 -2.80
C LYS A 58 -8.34 22.93 -3.30
N ILE A 59 -8.45 21.84 -4.05
CA ILE A 59 -7.29 21.16 -4.65
C ILE A 59 -7.50 20.92 -6.13
N LYS A 60 -6.38 20.69 -6.84
CA LYS A 60 -6.37 20.21 -8.23
C LYS A 60 -5.38 19.07 -8.34
N THR A 61 -5.86 17.87 -8.67
CA THR A 61 -4.99 16.72 -8.85
C THR A 61 -4.58 16.51 -10.31
N THR A 62 -3.39 15.96 -10.51
CA THR A 62 -2.90 15.45 -11.80
C THR A 62 -2.20 14.12 -11.55
N PHE A 63 -2.24 13.20 -12.52
CA PHE A 63 -1.50 11.95 -12.40
C PHE A 63 -0.88 11.55 -13.74
N VAL A 64 0.17 10.72 -13.65
CA VAL A 64 0.80 10.05 -14.80
C VAL A 64 0.95 8.57 -14.44
N GLU A 65 0.40 7.70 -15.25
CA GLU A 65 0.43 6.25 -15.06
C GLU A 65 1.40 5.55 -16.03
N ASN A 66 1.68 4.27 -15.78
CA ASN A 66 2.59 3.44 -16.60
C ASN A 66 4.00 4.05 -16.70
N VAL A 67 4.51 4.58 -15.62
CA VAL A 67 5.84 5.19 -15.61
C VAL A 67 6.87 4.15 -15.17
N PRO A 68 7.81 3.77 -16.06
CA PRO A 68 8.90 2.88 -15.67
C PRO A 68 9.77 3.48 -14.56
N GLU A 69 10.26 2.62 -13.69
CA GLU A 69 11.23 3.02 -12.66
C GLU A 69 12.55 3.48 -13.29
N GLY A 70 13.30 4.33 -12.58
CA GLY A 70 14.58 4.85 -13.04
C GLY A 70 14.49 6.21 -13.75
N ALA A 71 15.07 6.33 -14.94
CA ALA A 71 15.21 7.61 -15.64
C ALA A 71 13.88 8.25 -16.08
N ASP A 72 12.91 7.44 -16.47
CA ASP A 72 11.57 7.92 -16.83
C ASP A 72 10.84 8.49 -15.63
N ALA A 73 10.95 7.84 -14.46
CA ALA A 73 10.40 8.37 -13.22
C ALA A 73 11.00 9.74 -12.89
N GLU A 74 12.34 9.89 -12.97
CA GLU A 74 12.99 11.19 -12.72
C GLU A 74 12.48 12.28 -13.67
N ARG A 75 12.29 11.93 -14.96
CA ARG A 75 11.77 12.86 -15.97
C ARG A 75 10.34 13.29 -15.63
N VAL A 76 9.45 12.35 -15.31
CA VAL A 76 8.03 12.63 -15.02
C VAL A 76 7.88 13.42 -13.74
N ILE A 77 8.58 13.03 -12.64
CA ILE A 77 8.57 13.77 -11.37
C ILE A 77 9.05 15.21 -11.60
N THR A 78 10.11 15.40 -12.43
CA THR A 78 10.60 16.73 -12.78
C THR A 78 9.55 17.54 -13.55
N GLN A 79 8.80 16.90 -14.45
CA GLN A 79 7.71 17.57 -15.20
C GLN A 79 6.58 18.02 -14.26
N LEU A 80 6.16 17.17 -13.33
CA LEU A 80 5.14 17.51 -12.34
C LEU A 80 5.59 18.69 -11.44
N ALA A 81 6.84 18.68 -10.98
CA ALA A 81 7.40 19.80 -10.18
C ALA A 81 7.45 21.11 -10.99
N LYS A 82 7.88 21.07 -12.27
CA LYS A 82 7.88 22.24 -13.17
C LYS A 82 6.47 22.74 -13.51
N ALA A 83 5.47 21.86 -13.53
CA ALA A 83 4.07 22.23 -13.76
C ALA A 83 3.45 22.98 -12.56
N GLY A 84 4.22 23.17 -11.48
CA GLY A 84 3.80 23.94 -10.32
C GLY A 84 2.94 23.13 -9.34
N ASN A 85 3.13 21.79 -9.26
CA ASN A 85 2.54 21.02 -8.18
C ASN A 85 3.22 21.38 -6.86
N ASP A 86 2.44 21.58 -5.82
CA ASP A 86 2.87 21.92 -4.46
C ASP A 86 3.29 20.68 -3.68
N LEU A 87 2.60 19.56 -3.93
CA LEU A 87 2.83 18.24 -3.34
C LEU A 87 2.82 17.18 -4.43
N ILE A 88 3.79 16.25 -4.40
CA ILE A 88 3.89 15.15 -5.37
C ILE A 88 4.02 13.82 -4.63
N PHE A 89 3.08 12.91 -4.88
CA PHE A 89 3.13 11.52 -4.41
C PHE A 89 3.78 10.63 -5.47
N THR A 90 4.83 9.90 -5.08
CA THR A 90 5.55 8.96 -5.92
C THR A 90 5.35 7.55 -5.38
N THR A 91 4.68 6.67 -6.15
CA THR A 91 4.04 5.48 -5.63
C THR A 91 4.69 4.17 -6.08
N SER A 92 6.00 4.08 -6.04
CA SER A 92 6.72 2.81 -6.26
C SER A 92 8.08 2.82 -5.59
N PHE A 93 8.52 1.67 -5.08
CA PHE A 93 9.82 1.52 -4.43
C PHE A 93 10.98 2.04 -5.29
N GLY A 94 11.00 1.73 -6.59
CA GLY A 94 12.04 2.16 -7.51
C GLY A 94 12.01 3.65 -7.87
N PHE A 95 10.98 4.41 -7.45
CA PHE A 95 10.95 5.85 -7.59
C PHE A 95 11.77 6.59 -6.52
N MET A 96 12.30 5.91 -5.51
CA MET A 96 13.01 6.54 -4.40
C MET A 96 14.18 7.42 -4.85
N ASN A 97 15.14 6.86 -5.58
CA ASN A 97 16.31 7.63 -6.04
C ASN A 97 15.94 8.77 -6.99
N PRO A 98 15.06 8.58 -8.00
CA PRO A 98 14.48 9.66 -8.78
C PRO A 98 13.86 10.77 -7.94
N THR A 99 13.02 10.42 -6.94
CA THR A 99 12.36 11.41 -6.07
C THR A 99 13.36 12.21 -5.25
N VAL A 100 14.36 11.56 -4.63
CA VAL A 100 15.43 12.25 -3.88
C VAL A 100 16.19 13.25 -4.75
N LYS A 101 16.50 12.89 -6.00
CA LYS A 101 17.20 13.79 -6.93
C LYS A 101 16.35 14.99 -7.32
N VAL A 102 15.05 14.78 -7.56
CA VAL A 102 14.15 15.88 -7.94
C VAL A 102 13.85 16.77 -6.74
N ALA A 103 13.61 16.23 -5.55
CA ALA A 103 13.36 16.99 -4.32
C ALA A 103 14.46 18.01 -4.04
N LYS A 104 15.73 17.64 -4.22
CA LYS A 104 16.87 18.56 -4.07
C LYS A 104 16.85 19.73 -5.06
N ARG A 105 16.29 19.55 -6.25
CA ARG A 105 16.20 20.59 -7.28
C ARG A 105 14.99 21.52 -7.12
N PHE A 106 13.97 21.06 -6.38
CA PHE A 106 12.71 21.77 -6.16
C PHE A 106 12.40 21.89 -4.67
N PRO A 107 13.17 22.67 -3.90
CA PRO A 107 13.09 22.72 -2.44
C PRO A 107 11.75 23.24 -1.89
N ASN A 108 10.97 23.95 -2.71
CA ASN A 108 9.65 24.47 -2.33
C ASN A 108 8.51 23.47 -2.56
N VAL A 109 8.73 22.43 -3.37
CA VAL A 109 7.76 21.36 -3.61
C VAL A 109 7.91 20.31 -2.50
N LYS A 110 6.79 19.79 -1.99
CA LYS A 110 6.79 18.67 -1.05
C LYS A 110 6.67 17.37 -1.82
N PHE A 111 7.36 16.35 -1.34
CA PHE A 111 7.34 15.01 -1.95
C PHE A 111 6.99 13.99 -0.88
N GLU A 112 6.12 13.06 -1.24
CA GLU A 112 5.76 11.89 -0.45
C GLU A 112 6.05 10.63 -1.26
N HIS A 113 6.92 9.77 -0.74
CA HIS A 113 7.37 8.59 -1.46
C HIS A 113 6.89 7.31 -0.77
N ALA A 114 6.07 6.51 -1.48
CA ALA A 114 5.59 5.22 -0.99
C ALA A 114 6.73 4.19 -0.94
N THR A 115 6.74 3.40 0.15
CA THR A 115 7.67 2.27 0.38
C THR A 115 9.16 2.64 0.42
N GLY A 116 9.46 3.94 0.53
CA GLY A 116 10.83 4.44 0.64
C GLY A 116 11.38 4.43 2.07
N TYR A 117 12.67 4.79 2.19
CA TYR A 117 13.36 4.95 3.48
C TYR A 117 14.34 6.14 3.48
N LYS A 118 14.30 6.98 2.45
CA LYS A 118 15.16 8.17 2.34
C LYS A 118 14.35 9.42 2.57
N LEU A 119 14.68 10.16 3.61
CA LEU A 119 14.09 11.45 3.95
C LEU A 119 14.98 12.60 3.49
N ASP A 120 14.36 13.76 3.22
CA ASP A 120 15.03 15.05 3.05
C ASP A 120 14.10 16.16 3.61
N LYS A 121 14.54 17.40 3.64
CA LYS A 121 13.77 18.54 4.22
C LYS A 121 12.36 18.70 3.63
N ASN A 122 12.20 18.30 2.36
CA ASN A 122 10.95 18.40 1.60
C ASN A 122 10.52 17.04 1.03
N LEU A 123 11.03 15.95 1.58
CA LEU A 123 10.70 14.58 1.18
C LEU A 123 10.37 13.73 2.40
N GLY A 124 9.12 13.28 2.49
CA GLY A 124 8.64 12.25 3.41
C GLY A 124 8.54 10.88 2.76
N THR A 125 8.40 9.85 3.58
CA THR A 125 8.13 8.49 3.15
C THR A 125 6.91 7.94 3.87
N TYR A 126 6.19 7.04 3.21
CA TYR A 126 5.03 6.36 3.80
C TYR A 126 4.96 4.91 3.35
N VAL A 127 4.59 4.03 4.28
CA VAL A 127 4.58 2.58 4.09
C VAL A 127 3.30 2.00 4.67
N LEU A 128 2.72 1.02 3.99
CA LEU A 128 1.68 0.17 4.57
C LEU A 128 2.30 -1.00 5.32
N ARG A 129 1.70 -1.34 6.46
CA ARG A 129 1.99 -2.55 7.23
C ARG A 129 1.29 -3.76 6.59
N THR A 130 1.52 -3.97 5.28
CA THR A 130 0.88 -5.05 4.50
C THR A 130 1.07 -6.42 5.13
N TYR A 131 2.19 -6.63 5.82
CA TYR A 131 2.48 -7.85 6.58
C TYR A 131 1.43 -8.17 7.65
N GLU A 132 0.70 -7.19 8.17
CA GLU A 132 -0.41 -7.41 9.11
C GLU A 132 -1.54 -8.19 8.42
N GLY A 133 -1.94 -7.75 7.24
CA GLY A 133 -2.91 -8.44 6.40
C GLY A 133 -2.40 -9.79 5.89
N ARG A 134 -1.08 -9.89 5.59
CA ARG A 134 -0.48 -11.16 5.15
C ARG A 134 -0.44 -12.20 6.24
N TYR A 135 -0.23 -11.83 7.49
CA TYR A 135 -0.34 -12.76 8.60
C TYR A 135 -1.75 -13.36 8.69
N ILE A 136 -2.79 -12.52 8.59
CA ILE A 136 -4.19 -12.98 8.56
C ILE A 136 -4.45 -13.86 7.35
N SER A 137 -3.91 -13.49 6.20
CA SER A 137 -3.98 -14.29 4.97
C SER A 137 -3.38 -15.68 5.16
N GLY A 138 -2.23 -15.75 5.83
CA GLY A 138 -1.60 -17.00 6.21
C GLY A 138 -2.47 -17.84 7.14
N VAL A 139 -3.05 -17.23 8.19
CA VAL A 139 -3.99 -17.92 9.09
C VAL A 139 -5.15 -18.54 8.30
N ALA A 140 -5.79 -17.77 7.42
CA ALA A 140 -6.88 -18.29 6.59
C ALA A 140 -6.41 -19.41 5.66
N ALA A 141 -5.27 -19.24 5.00
CA ALA A 141 -4.70 -20.25 4.09
C ALA A 141 -4.34 -21.54 4.83
N GLY A 142 -3.72 -21.43 6.01
CA GLY A 142 -3.35 -22.60 6.83
C GLY A 142 -4.54 -23.41 7.32
N MET A 143 -5.68 -22.76 7.58
CA MET A 143 -6.93 -23.43 7.95
C MET A 143 -7.69 -24.00 6.74
N MET A 144 -7.53 -23.42 5.56
CA MET A 144 -8.29 -23.79 4.36
C MET A 144 -7.57 -24.80 3.47
N THR A 145 -6.25 -24.93 3.57
CA THR A 145 -5.49 -25.88 2.76
C THR A 145 -5.85 -27.34 3.11
N LYS A 146 -5.97 -28.16 2.07
CA LYS A 146 -6.19 -29.62 2.17
C LYS A 146 -4.92 -30.41 1.87
N THR A 147 -4.00 -29.81 1.11
CA THR A 147 -2.72 -30.42 0.72
C THR A 147 -1.58 -30.08 1.67
N ASN A 148 -1.82 -29.23 2.68
CA ASN A 148 -0.80 -28.60 3.49
C ASN A 148 0.25 -27.81 2.67
N THR A 149 -0.13 -27.36 1.47
CA THR A 149 0.78 -26.63 0.57
C THR A 149 0.10 -25.36 0.08
N ILE A 150 0.59 -24.23 0.56
CA ILE A 150 0.14 -22.90 0.12
C ILE A 150 1.16 -22.29 -0.83
N GLY A 151 0.71 -21.40 -1.72
CA GLY A 151 1.57 -20.74 -2.70
C GLY A 151 1.65 -19.25 -2.48
N TYR A 152 2.79 -18.67 -2.80
CA TYR A 152 2.99 -17.23 -2.80
C TYR A 152 3.65 -16.78 -4.10
N ILE A 153 3.01 -15.85 -4.82
CA ILE A 153 3.61 -15.21 -5.99
C ILE A 153 4.26 -13.91 -5.50
N GLY A 154 5.59 -13.86 -5.50
CA GLY A 154 6.36 -12.65 -5.21
C GLY A 154 6.56 -11.81 -6.47
N SER A 155 6.56 -10.50 -6.33
CA SER A 155 6.86 -9.55 -7.40
C SER A 155 8.37 -9.39 -7.58
N PHE A 156 9.02 -8.62 -6.70
CA PHE A 156 10.47 -8.44 -6.65
C PHE A 156 11.00 -8.74 -5.24
N PRO A 157 12.24 -9.25 -5.11
CA PRO A 157 12.81 -9.64 -3.82
C PRO A 157 13.30 -8.42 -2.99
N ILE A 158 12.39 -7.51 -2.70
CA ILE A 158 12.62 -6.35 -1.83
C ILE A 158 12.16 -6.66 -0.39
N PRO A 159 12.64 -5.91 0.61
CA PRO A 159 12.31 -6.17 2.02
C PRO A 159 10.82 -6.25 2.32
N GLU A 160 9.99 -5.44 1.67
CA GLU A 160 8.54 -5.47 1.82
C GLU A 160 7.94 -6.82 1.43
N VAL A 161 8.27 -7.32 0.23
CA VAL A 161 7.73 -8.58 -0.29
C VAL A 161 8.23 -9.78 0.54
N ILE A 162 9.52 -9.75 0.95
CA ILE A 162 10.11 -10.81 1.78
C ILE A 162 9.42 -10.83 3.16
N ARG A 163 9.20 -9.67 3.77
CA ARG A 163 8.49 -9.51 5.03
C ARG A 163 7.06 -10.05 4.95
N ASP A 164 6.37 -9.76 3.87
CA ASP A 164 5.01 -10.20 3.62
C ASP A 164 4.91 -11.72 3.46
N ILE A 165 5.84 -12.34 2.73
CA ILE A 165 5.98 -13.80 2.62
C ILE A 165 6.18 -14.43 4.00
N ASN A 166 7.10 -13.86 4.80
CA ASN A 166 7.35 -14.34 6.16
C ASN A 166 6.11 -14.28 7.04
N ALA A 167 5.40 -13.15 7.00
CA ALA A 167 4.18 -12.96 7.79
C ALA A 167 3.08 -13.96 7.38
N ALA A 168 2.88 -14.17 6.09
CA ALA A 168 1.93 -15.15 5.58
C ALA A 168 2.29 -16.57 6.05
N TYR A 169 3.56 -16.95 5.95
CA TYR A 169 4.00 -18.26 6.41
C TYR A 169 3.85 -18.44 7.92
N MET A 170 4.26 -17.45 8.73
CA MET A 170 4.08 -17.50 10.18
C MET A 170 2.61 -17.60 10.57
N GLY A 171 1.73 -16.86 9.90
CA GLY A 171 0.29 -16.95 10.08
C GLY A 171 -0.25 -18.35 9.80
N ALA A 172 0.16 -18.96 8.69
CA ALA A 172 -0.25 -20.32 8.34
C ALA A 172 0.27 -21.36 9.35
N LYS A 173 1.53 -21.24 9.74
CA LYS A 173 2.15 -22.13 10.76
C LYS A 173 1.48 -22.04 12.12
N SER A 174 0.94 -20.89 12.50
CA SER A 174 0.28 -20.70 13.79
C SER A 174 -0.97 -21.55 13.98
N VAL A 175 -1.57 -22.01 12.88
CA VAL A 175 -2.81 -22.83 12.86
C VAL A 175 -2.62 -24.19 12.21
N ASN A 176 -1.59 -24.37 11.41
CA ASN A 176 -1.27 -25.62 10.73
C ASN A 176 0.24 -25.90 10.78
N PRO A 177 0.70 -26.71 11.76
CA PRO A 177 2.14 -27.00 11.92
C PRO A 177 2.78 -27.74 10.70
N ASP A 178 1.98 -28.43 9.89
CA ASP A 178 2.47 -29.21 8.75
C ASP A 178 2.49 -28.41 7.46
N VAL A 179 2.02 -27.15 7.46
CA VAL A 179 1.94 -26.35 6.24
C VAL A 179 3.33 -26.09 5.65
N LYS A 180 3.39 -26.17 4.33
CA LYS A 180 4.53 -25.79 3.50
C LYS A 180 4.14 -24.61 2.61
N MET A 181 5.11 -23.77 2.29
CA MET A 181 4.94 -22.68 1.32
C MET A 181 5.82 -22.92 0.12
N LYS A 182 5.27 -22.69 -1.07
CA LYS A 182 5.99 -22.62 -2.34
C LYS A 182 5.98 -21.19 -2.84
N ILE A 183 7.12 -20.71 -3.31
CA ILE A 183 7.27 -19.32 -3.76
C ILE A 183 7.68 -19.31 -5.23
N VAL A 184 7.02 -18.47 -6.04
CA VAL A 184 7.44 -18.17 -7.41
C VAL A 184 7.58 -16.66 -7.54
N TRP A 185 8.71 -16.21 -8.06
CA TRP A 185 9.00 -14.80 -8.31
C TRP A 185 8.64 -14.44 -9.76
N ALA A 186 7.64 -13.57 -9.92
CA ALA A 186 7.17 -13.13 -11.23
C ALA A 186 8.08 -12.09 -11.90
N ASN A 187 8.93 -11.41 -11.12
CA ASN A 187 9.79 -10.33 -11.57
C ASN A 187 9.02 -9.23 -12.33
N THR A 188 7.86 -8.89 -11.81
CA THR A 188 7.01 -7.81 -12.29
C THR A 188 6.08 -7.34 -11.16
N TRP A 189 5.65 -6.08 -11.21
CA TRP A 189 4.55 -5.61 -10.37
C TRP A 189 3.20 -5.99 -10.99
N TYR A 190 3.06 -5.80 -12.32
CA TYR A 190 1.84 -6.05 -13.06
C TYR A 190 2.17 -6.69 -14.43
N ASP A 191 1.79 -7.93 -14.61
CA ASP A 191 1.81 -8.66 -15.88
C ASP A 191 0.87 -9.87 -15.77
N PRO A 192 -0.41 -9.73 -16.18
CA PRO A 192 -1.39 -10.81 -16.04
C PRO A 192 -0.98 -12.13 -16.67
N GLY A 193 -0.14 -12.10 -17.71
CA GLY A 193 0.40 -13.31 -18.34
C GLY A 193 1.38 -14.04 -17.43
N LYS A 194 2.42 -13.35 -16.97
CA LYS A 194 3.40 -13.92 -16.01
C LYS A 194 2.76 -14.34 -14.70
N GLU A 195 1.79 -13.58 -14.22
CA GLU A 195 1.06 -13.89 -12.98
C GLU A 195 0.22 -15.17 -13.14
N THR A 196 -0.43 -15.36 -14.30
CA THR A 196 -1.14 -16.60 -14.62
C THR A 196 -0.19 -17.78 -14.70
N ASP A 197 0.96 -17.62 -15.34
CA ASP A 197 1.97 -18.68 -15.46
C ASP A 197 2.53 -19.08 -14.09
N ALA A 198 2.85 -18.09 -13.24
CA ALA A 198 3.30 -18.31 -11.87
C ALA A 198 2.25 -19.05 -11.03
N ALA A 199 0.98 -18.65 -11.14
CA ALA A 199 -0.12 -19.31 -10.45
C ALA A 199 -0.28 -20.78 -10.90
N ASN A 200 -0.24 -21.02 -12.20
CA ASN A 200 -0.31 -22.38 -12.75
C ASN A 200 0.86 -23.25 -12.28
N ALA A 201 2.08 -22.72 -12.32
CA ALA A 201 3.27 -23.43 -11.87
C ALA A 201 3.20 -23.84 -10.38
N LEU A 202 2.63 -22.99 -9.53
CA LEU A 202 2.40 -23.30 -8.12
C LEU A 202 1.32 -24.36 -7.93
N MET A 203 0.19 -24.24 -8.64
CA MET A 203 -0.90 -25.20 -8.56
C MET A 203 -0.50 -26.59 -9.08
N ASP A 204 0.36 -26.66 -10.10
CA ASP A 204 0.93 -27.91 -10.62
C ASP A 204 1.86 -28.61 -9.62
N GLN A 205 2.37 -27.86 -8.63
CA GLN A 205 3.16 -28.37 -7.50
C GLN A 205 2.33 -28.74 -6.26
N GLY A 206 1.00 -28.78 -6.40
CA GLY A 206 0.08 -29.18 -5.32
C GLY A 206 -0.38 -28.05 -4.40
N VAL A 207 -0.13 -26.80 -4.76
CA VAL A 207 -0.70 -25.63 -4.05
C VAL A 207 -2.21 -25.62 -4.24
N ASP A 208 -2.95 -25.48 -3.15
CA ASP A 208 -4.41 -25.38 -3.15
C ASP A 208 -4.98 -24.10 -2.55
N VAL A 209 -4.12 -23.27 -1.96
CA VAL A 209 -4.45 -21.90 -1.55
C VAL A 209 -3.36 -20.95 -2.04
N MET A 210 -3.75 -19.94 -2.82
CA MET A 210 -2.86 -19.00 -3.48
C MET A 210 -2.84 -17.64 -2.77
N LEU A 211 -1.65 -17.10 -2.55
CA LEU A 211 -1.39 -15.71 -2.15
C LEU A 211 -0.50 -15.05 -3.20
N GLN A 212 -0.55 -13.72 -3.28
CA GLN A 212 0.25 -12.98 -4.25
C GLN A 212 0.68 -11.61 -3.69
N HIS A 213 1.73 -11.06 -4.33
CA HIS A 213 2.18 -9.68 -4.17
C HIS A 213 2.34 -9.01 -5.55
N THR A 214 1.55 -9.44 -6.50
CA THR A 214 1.40 -8.85 -7.83
C THR A 214 0.02 -8.27 -7.97
N ASP A 215 -0.20 -7.37 -8.93
CA ASP A 215 -1.35 -6.46 -8.89
C ASP A 215 -2.59 -6.99 -9.59
N SER A 216 -2.43 -7.84 -10.62
CA SER A 216 -3.60 -8.28 -11.38
C SER A 216 -4.42 -9.36 -10.66
N PRO A 217 -5.72 -9.50 -10.96
CA PRO A 217 -6.55 -10.60 -10.46
C PRO A 217 -6.28 -11.93 -11.16
N ALA A 218 -5.29 -12.03 -12.05
CA ALA A 218 -5.04 -13.21 -12.86
C ALA A 218 -4.77 -14.48 -12.04
N PRO A 219 -4.01 -14.45 -10.92
CA PRO A 219 -3.83 -15.63 -10.06
C PRO A 219 -5.14 -16.11 -9.43
N LEU A 220 -6.03 -15.20 -9.01
CA LEU A 220 -7.33 -15.55 -8.46
C LEU A 220 -8.21 -16.23 -9.54
N ILE A 221 -8.22 -15.67 -10.75
CA ILE A 221 -8.95 -16.25 -11.90
C ILE A 221 -8.42 -17.65 -12.24
N ALA A 222 -7.11 -17.86 -12.16
CA ALA A 222 -6.49 -19.16 -12.39
C ALA A 222 -6.90 -20.18 -11.30
N ALA A 223 -6.91 -19.76 -10.04
CA ALA A 223 -7.37 -20.59 -8.92
C ALA A 223 -8.87 -20.94 -9.05
N GLU A 224 -9.71 -19.97 -9.42
CA GLU A 224 -11.16 -20.16 -9.67
C GLU A 224 -11.40 -21.24 -10.70
N LYS A 225 -10.69 -21.19 -11.85
CA LYS A 225 -10.81 -22.17 -12.93
C LYS A 225 -10.45 -23.60 -12.50
N ARG A 226 -9.60 -23.75 -11.51
CA ARG A 226 -9.16 -25.05 -10.96
C ARG A 226 -9.95 -25.47 -9.72
N GLY A 227 -10.92 -24.66 -9.26
CA GLY A 227 -11.70 -24.94 -8.04
C GLY A 227 -10.88 -24.86 -6.76
N LEU A 228 -9.77 -24.10 -6.77
CA LEU A 228 -8.89 -23.87 -5.64
C LEU A 228 -9.22 -22.55 -4.93
N ARG A 229 -8.47 -22.20 -3.90
CA ARG A 229 -8.69 -20.97 -3.11
C ARG A 229 -7.63 -19.93 -3.35
N ALA A 230 -8.01 -18.65 -3.17
CA ALA A 230 -7.08 -17.55 -3.31
C ALA A 230 -7.45 -16.37 -2.42
N ILE A 231 -6.46 -15.53 -2.09
CA ILE A 231 -6.61 -14.31 -1.31
C ILE A 231 -6.18 -13.13 -2.17
N GLY A 232 -7.02 -12.09 -2.20
CA GLY A 232 -6.78 -10.90 -3.03
C GLY A 232 -5.73 -9.97 -2.47
N GLN A 233 -5.12 -9.19 -3.37
CA GLN A 233 -4.02 -8.27 -3.12
C GLN A 233 -4.42 -6.83 -3.46
N ALA A 234 -4.00 -5.91 -2.61
CA ALA A 234 -4.14 -4.45 -2.70
C ALA A 234 -5.58 -3.94 -2.84
N SER A 235 -6.43 -4.53 -3.68
CA SER A 235 -7.82 -4.11 -3.88
C SER A 235 -8.82 -5.25 -3.68
N ASP A 236 -10.12 -4.93 -3.67
CA ASP A 236 -11.18 -5.94 -3.65
C ASP A 236 -11.28 -6.65 -4.99
N GLN A 237 -10.73 -7.85 -5.04
CA GLN A 237 -10.69 -8.70 -6.23
C GLN A 237 -11.80 -9.79 -6.24
N SER A 238 -12.75 -9.75 -5.30
CA SER A 238 -13.78 -10.77 -5.11
C SER A 238 -14.61 -11.08 -6.36
N LYS A 239 -14.92 -10.07 -7.17
CA LYS A 239 -15.73 -10.21 -8.39
C LYS A 239 -15.08 -11.07 -9.47
N PHE A 240 -13.76 -11.26 -9.44
CA PHE A 240 -13.02 -12.00 -10.46
C PHE A 240 -12.95 -13.50 -10.17
N ALA A 241 -13.18 -13.90 -8.91
CA ALA A 241 -13.05 -15.27 -8.47
C ALA A 241 -14.03 -15.56 -7.31
N PRO A 242 -15.34 -15.46 -7.51
CA PRO A 242 -16.33 -15.46 -6.42
C PRO A 242 -16.34 -16.75 -5.60
N ASN A 243 -15.90 -17.88 -6.16
CA ASN A 243 -15.82 -19.15 -5.43
C ASN A 243 -14.43 -19.41 -4.83
N ALA A 244 -13.35 -18.98 -5.51
CA ALA A 244 -11.98 -19.13 -5.02
C ALA A 244 -11.63 -18.11 -3.93
N HIS A 245 -12.16 -16.91 -4.02
CA HIS A 245 -11.83 -15.78 -3.17
C HIS A 245 -12.19 -16.04 -1.70
N ILE A 246 -11.21 -15.86 -0.80
CA ILE A 246 -11.40 -15.94 0.65
C ILE A 246 -11.71 -14.55 1.19
N PHE A 247 -10.84 -13.60 0.99
CA PHE A 247 -10.97 -12.15 1.18
C PHE A 247 -9.85 -11.43 0.43
N SER A 248 -9.90 -10.10 0.36
CA SER A 248 -8.78 -9.30 -0.11
C SER A 248 -8.19 -8.47 1.03
N VAL A 249 -6.87 -8.37 1.09
CA VAL A 249 -6.19 -7.34 1.89
C VAL A 249 -6.16 -6.09 1.02
N ARG A 250 -6.96 -5.09 1.41
CA ARG A 250 -7.15 -3.87 0.62
C ARG A 250 -6.36 -2.72 1.22
N ASP A 251 -5.63 -2.02 0.37
CA ASP A 251 -4.91 -0.79 0.68
C ASP A 251 -5.89 0.39 0.69
N ASN A 252 -5.79 1.26 1.67
CA ASN A 252 -6.62 2.46 1.76
C ASN A 252 -5.73 3.69 1.99
N TRP A 253 -5.33 4.33 0.91
CA TRP A 253 -4.43 5.48 0.93
C TRP A 253 -5.11 6.79 1.31
N THR A 254 -6.45 6.86 1.21
CA THR A 254 -7.24 8.08 1.39
C THR A 254 -6.96 8.80 2.73
N PRO A 255 -6.94 8.13 3.90
CA PRO A 255 -6.69 8.82 5.17
C PRO A 255 -5.32 9.50 5.23
N TYR A 256 -4.28 8.82 4.73
CA TYR A 256 -2.94 9.38 4.69
C TYR A 256 -2.85 10.58 3.74
N TYR A 257 -3.41 10.46 2.55
CA TYR A 257 -3.40 11.54 1.57
C TYR A 257 -4.14 12.78 2.06
N ILE A 258 -5.31 12.61 2.68
CA ILE A 258 -6.05 13.74 3.30
C ILE A 258 -5.18 14.42 4.35
N LYS A 259 -4.55 13.67 5.24
CA LYS A 259 -3.69 14.18 6.29
C LYS A 259 -2.53 15.02 5.73
N GLU A 260 -1.81 14.51 4.72
CA GLU A 260 -0.65 15.20 4.17
C GLU A 260 -1.04 16.42 3.33
N VAL A 261 -2.11 16.34 2.54
CA VAL A 261 -2.65 17.51 1.80
C VAL A 261 -3.11 18.59 2.77
N GLN A 262 -3.83 18.24 3.83
CA GLN A 262 -4.25 19.21 4.86
C GLN A 262 -3.03 19.85 5.53
N ALA A 263 -2.00 19.08 5.86
CA ALA A 263 -0.78 19.59 6.48
C ALA A 263 -0.03 20.58 5.57
N VAL A 264 -0.03 20.35 4.24
CA VAL A 264 0.54 21.29 3.27
C VAL A 264 -0.28 22.59 3.23
N MET A 265 -1.62 22.49 3.17
CA MET A 265 -2.52 23.65 3.17
C MET A 265 -2.36 24.50 4.44
N ASP A 266 -2.20 23.85 5.59
CA ASP A 266 -2.03 24.54 6.89
C ASP A 266 -0.60 25.04 7.15
N GLY A 267 0.35 24.74 6.24
CA GLY A 267 1.77 25.08 6.42
C GLY A 267 2.47 24.29 7.56
N THR A 268 1.88 23.18 8.00
CA THR A 268 2.37 22.36 9.12
C THR A 268 3.09 21.07 8.65
N TRP A 269 3.12 20.83 7.36
CA TRP A 269 3.76 19.65 6.78
C TRP A 269 5.23 19.51 7.22
N LYS A 270 5.63 18.30 7.57
CA LYS A 270 7.01 17.95 7.96
C LYS A 270 7.38 16.61 7.35
N SER A 271 8.63 16.51 6.87
CA SER A 271 9.20 15.24 6.46
C SER A 271 9.19 14.25 7.62
N GLN A 272 8.63 13.09 7.38
CA GLN A 272 8.55 11.98 8.33
C GLN A 272 8.60 10.64 7.58
N ASP A 273 8.91 9.57 8.29
CA ASP A 273 8.71 8.19 7.85
C ASP A 273 7.45 7.67 8.54
N PHE A 274 6.39 7.50 7.77
CA PHE A 274 5.08 7.09 8.30
C PHE A 274 4.78 5.64 7.93
N TRP A 275 4.36 4.85 8.92
CA TRP A 275 3.93 3.48 8.74
C TRP A 275 2.49 3.31 9.22
N GLY A 276 1.56 3.05 8.29
CA GLY A 276 0.13 2.85 8.59
C GLY A 276 -0.30 1.40 8.40
N GLY A 277 -1.24 0.96 9.21
CA GLY A 277 -1.78 -0.39 9.18
C GLY A 277 -3.29 -0.44 9.44
N PHE A 278 -3.77 -1.55 9.99
CA PHE A 278 -5.17 -1.66 10.40
C PHE A 278 -5.57 -0.64 11.47
N HIS A 279 -4.66 -0.30 12.38
CA HIS A 279 -4.90 0.70 13.41
C HIS A 279 -5.22 2.09 12.84
N ASP A 280 -4.61 2.43 11.72
CA ASP A 280 -4.73 3.73 11.04
C ASP A 280 -5.81 3.73 9.96
N ASP A 281 -6.59 2.66 9.86
CA ASP A 281 -7.56 2.40 8.80
C ASP A 281 -6.98 2.47 7.38
N MET A 282 -5.68 2.26 7.24
CA MET A 282 -4.98 2.21 5.96
C MET A 282 -4.95 0.82 5.34
N LEU A 283 -5.28 -0.20 6.11
CA LEU A 283 -5.55 -1.56 5.62
C LEU A 283 -6.96 -1.99 6.00
N THR A 284 -7.61 -2.75 5.13
CA THR A 284 -8.91 -3.36 5.39
C THR A 284 -8.96 -4.78 4.85
N LEU A 285 -9.80 -5.63 5.45
CA LEU A 285 -10.17 -6.93 4.88
C LEU A 285 -11.45 -6.74 4.07
N ALA A 286 -11.33 -6.74 2.75
CA ALA A 286 -12.46 -6.53 1.86
C ALA A 286 -13.12 -7.84 1.46
N SER A 287 -14.45 -7.83 1.35
CA SER A 287 -15.28 -8.90 0.77
C SER A 287 -14.97 -10.29 1.33
N ILE A 288 -14.91 -10.42 2.67
CA ILE A 288 -14.72 -11.74 3.29
C ILE A 288 -15.85 -12.66 2.83
N ASN A 289 -15.48 -13.78 2.21
CA ASN A 289 -16.44 -14.71 1.62
C ASN A 289 -17.43 -15.25 2.67
N PRO A 290 -18.75 -15.05 2.49
CA PRO A 290 -19.74 -15.46 3.47
C PRO A 290 -19.86 -17.00 3.61
N ASN A 291 -19.34 -17.77 2.66
CA ASN A 291 -19.38 -19.22 2.65
C ASN A 291 -18.17 -19.87 3.34
N LEU A 292 -17.32 -19.09 4.03
CA LEU A 292 -16.23 -19.65 4.82
C LEU A 292 -16.78 -20.45 6.02
N PRO A 293 -16.10 -21.55 6.43
CA PRO A 293 -16.39 -22.21 7.67
C PRO A 293 -16.39 -21.23 8.86
N THR A 294 -17.33 -21.40 9.79
CA THR A 294 -17.51 -20.46 10.91
C THR A 294 -16.23 -20.29 11.75
N GLU A 295 -15.49 -21.38 11.96
CA GLU A 295 -14.22 -21.37 12.70
C GLU A 295 -13.11 -20.59 11.97
N VAL A 296 -13.08 -20.65 10.63
CA VAL A 296 -12.13 -19.87 9.80
C VAL A 296 -12.47 -18.39 9.93
N ARG A 297 -13.73 -18.04 9.75
CA ARG A 297 -14.18 -16.65 9.89
C ARG A 297 -13.88 -16.10 11.29
N ALA A 298 -14.23 -16.83 12.33
CA ALA A 298 -13.96 -16.42 13.70
C ALA A 298 -12.46 -16.22 13.99
N LYS A 299 -11.60 -17.07 13.39
CA LYS A 299 -10.15 -16.94 13.57
C LYS A 299 -9.59 -15.74 12.80
N ILE A 300 -10.09 -15.45 11.60
CA ILE A 300 -9.76 -14.24 10.83
C ILE A 300 -10.09 -13.00 11.67
N ASP A 301 -11.35 -12.90 12.14
CA ASP A 301 -11.84 -11.75 12.89
C ASP A 301 -11.03 -11.55 14.21
N ALA A 302 -10.80 -12.61 14.98
CA ALA A 302 -10.00 -12.54 16.21
C ALA A 302 -8.54 -12.13 15.97
N THR A 303 -7.93 -12.60 14.86
CA THR A 303 -6.55 -12.23 14.52
C THR A 303 -6.48 -10.78 14.06
N HIS A 304 -7.44 -10.34 13.25
CA HIS A 304 -7.58 -8.94 12.83
C HIS A 304 -7.68 -8.00 14.05
N ASP A 305 -8.59 -8.30 14.98
CA ASP A 305 -8.81 -7.45 16.16
C ASP A 305 -7.58 -7.40 17.08
N ALA A 306 -6.88 -8.52 17.24
CA ALA A 306 -5.64 -8.57 18.02
C ALA A 306 -4.52 -7.73 17.38
N ILE A 307 -4.39 -7.74 16.05
CA ILE A 307 -3.42 -6.91 15.32
C ILE A 307 -3.85 -5.45 15.37
N LYS A 308 -5.09 -5.14 15.04
CA LYS A 308 -5.62 -3.75 15.00
C LYS A 308 -5.51 -3.06 16.36
N SER A 309 -5.74 -3.78 17.45
CA SER A 309 -5.57 -3.25 18.82
C SER A 309 -4.13 -3.17 19.29
N GLY A 310 -3.17 -3.75 18.55
CA GLY A 310 -1.76 -3.84 18.95
C GLY A 310 -1.49 -4.92 20.03
N ALA A 311 -2.50 -5.71 20.40
CA ALA A 311 -2.33 -6.83 21.34
C ALA A 311 -1.46 -7.96 20.78
N PHE A 312 -1.37 -8.05 19.44
CA PHE A 312 -0.51 -8.98 18.74
C PHE A 312 0.26 -8.26 17.61
N LYS A 313 1.56 -8.52 17.54
CA LYS A 313 2.45 -8.01 16.48
C LYS A 313 3.11 -9.21 15.79
N PRO A 314 2.93 -9.41 14.48
CA PRO A 314 3.43 -10.59 13.76
C PRO A 314 4.93 -10.86 13.92
N PHE A 315 5.75 -9.79 13.96
CA PHE A 315 7.21 -9.90 14.11
C PHE A 315 7.69 -9.72 15.54
N THR A 316 7.02 -10.35 16.48
CA THR A 316 7.48 -10.47 17.88
C THR A 316 8.17 -11.82 18.08
N GLY A 317 9.39 -11.79 18.62
CA GLY A 317 10.22 -12.98 18.82
C GLY A 317 9.76 -13.91 19.96
N PRO A 318 10.38 -15.11 20.06
CA PRO A 318 11.55 -15.48 19.28
C PRO A 318 11.21 -15.95 17.86
N ILE A 319 11.91 -15.42 16.84
CA ILE A 319 11.79 -15.86 15.45
C ILE A 319 13.17 -16.27 14.95
N LYS A 320 13.25 -17.43 14.30
CA LYS A 320 14.46 -17.89 13.63
C LYS A 320 14.38 -17.65 12.12
N ASP A 321 15.52 -17.39 11.52
CA ASP A 321 15.66 -17.42 10.06
C ASP A 321 15.69 -18.88 9.54
N ASN A 322 15.60 -19.04 8.22
CA ASN A 322 15.64 -20.34 7.58
C ASN A 322 17.04 -21.03 7.60
N LYS A 323 18.03 -20.39 8.21
CA LYS A 323 19.37 -20.96 8.50
C LYS A 323 19.51 -21.38 9.96
N GLY A 324 18.45 -21.19 10.78
CA GLY A 324 18.41 -21.54 12.20
C GLY A 324 18.97 -20.48 13.14
N ASN A 325 19.36 -19.30 12.64
CA ASN A 325 19.81 -18.20 13.51
C ASN A 325 18.61 -17.49 14.11
N ILE A 326 18.76 -16.92 15.31
CA ILE A 326 17.74 -16.07 15.92
C ILE A 326 17.74 -14.73 15.18
N ALA A 327 16.72 -14.50 14.36
CA ALA A 327 16.51 -13.26 13.61
C ALA A 327 15.78 -12.20 14.49
N VAL A 328 14.87 -12.63 15.35
CA VAL A 328 14.18 -11.76 16.32
C VAL A 328 14.30 -12.41 17.70
N PRO A 329 15.00 -11.80 18.67
CA PRO A 329 15.13 -12.33 20.03
C PRO A 329 13.76 -12.42 20.74
N ALA A 330 13.70 -13.24 21.80
CA ALA A 330 12.55 -13.28 22.69
C ALA A 330 12.27 -11.87 23.25
N ASP A 331 11.00 -11.54 23.45
CA ASP A 331 10.53 -10.27 23.99
C ASP A 331 10.89 -9.01 23.17
N HIS A 332 11.41 -9.18 21.96
CA HIS A 332 11.61 -8.09 20.99
C HIS A 332 10.55 -8.13 19.88
N SER A 333 9.97 -6.99 19.55
CA SER A 333 9.17 -6.80 18.33
C SER A 333 9.97 -5.93 17.39
N LEU A 334 10.09 -6.34 16.12
CA LEU A 334 10.81 -5.54 15.13
C LEU A 334 10.22 -4.14 15.03
N THR A 335 11.09 -3.15 15.09
CA THR A 335 10.78 -1.74 14.81
C THR A 335 10.58 -1.52 13.31
N ASP A 336 10.01 -0.38 12.91
CA ASP A 336 9.82 -0.04 11.50
C ASP A 336 11.15 -0.03 10.73
N VAL A 337 12.22 0.45 11.35
CA VAL A 337 13.57 0.44 10.77
C VAL A 337 14.07 -0.99 10.53
N GLU A 338 13.84 -1.91 11.46
CA GLU A 338 14.22 -3.31 11.30
C GLU A 338 13.33 -4.02 10.27
N LEU A 339 12.03 -3.74 10.26
CA LEU A 339 11.09 -4.25 9.26
C LEU A 339 11.44 -3.81 7.84
N ALA A 340 11.94 -2.60 7.66
CA ALA A 340 12.41 -2.09 6.37
C ALA A 340 13.68 -2.81 5.85
N GLN A 341 14.35 -3.62 6.68
CA GLN A 341 15.60 -4.30 6.35
C GLN A 341 15.47 -5.82 6.31
N VAL A 342 14.26 -6.38 6.42
CA VAL A 342 14.04 -7.83 6.37
C VAL A 342 14.46 -8.37 5.00
N ASN A 343 15.53 -9.15 5.00
CA ASN A 343 16.13 -9.77 3.81
C ASN A 343 16.46 -11.26 4.03
N TRP A 344 15.67 -11.90 4.89
CA TRP A 344 15.79 -13.30 5.29
C TRP A 344 14.40 -13.93 5.34
N TYR A 345 14.34 -15.25 5.12
CA TYR A 345 13.13 -16.03 5.34
C TYR A 345 13.09 -16.61 6.75
N VAL A 346 11.88 -16.79 7.28
CA VAL A 346 11.65 -17.48 8.54
C VAL A 346 11.91 -18.98 8.43
N GLU A 347 12.24 -19.61 9.56
CA GLU A 347 12.42 -21.06 9.68
C GLU A 347 11.23 -21.82 9.08
N GLY A 348 11.53 -22.80 8.24
CA GLY A 348 10.55 -23.63 7.53
C GLY A 348 10.27 -23.22 6.09
N ILE A 349 10.61 -22.02 5.65
CA ILE A 349 10.68 -21.68 4.22
C ILE A 349 12.01 -22.18 3.69
N THR A 350 11.94 -23.08 2.70
CA THR A 350 13.11 -23.77 2.14
C THR A 350 13.66 -23.12 0.87
N ASP A 351 12.86 -22.24 0.25
CA ASP A 351 13.27 -21.51 -0.95
C ASP A 351 14.37 -20.48 -0.62
N GLU A 352 15.17 -20.12 -1.63
CA GLU A 352 16.14 -19.05 -1.53
C GLU A 352 15.58 -17.73 -2.04
N ILE A 353 16.01 -16.61 -1.43
CA ILE A 353 15.71 -15.28 -1.95
C ILE A 353 16.56 -15.06 -3.21
N PRO A 354 15.94 -14.74 -4.37
CA PRO A 354 16.68 -14.40 -5.58
C PRO A 354 17.66 -13.24 -5.35
N ARG A 355 18.80 -13.29 -6.04
CA ARG A 355 19.85 -12.24 -5.97
C ARG A 355 19.70 -11.24 -7.10
#